data_a8a81d5e3b8496a3fe3d956a19c0ff3d
#
_entry.id   a8a81d5e3b8496a3fe3d956a19c0ff3d
#
_cell.length_a   1.000
_cell.length_b   1.000
_cell.length_c   1.000
_cell.angle_alpha   90.00
_cell.angle_beta   90.00
_cell.angle_gamma   90.00
#
_symmetry.space_group_name_H-M   'P 1'
#
loop_
_entity.id
_entity.type
_entity.pdbx_description
1 polymer ?
#
loop_
_entity_poly.entity_id
_entity_poly.type
_entity_poly.pdbx_seq_one_letter_code
_entity_poly.pdbx_strand_id
1 'polypeptide(L)'
;MVPSPEEIQLRHRIDEIYTAHPYYGSRRIAALLKKEGISVGRDRVRTAMREMGIEGIHPGPNLSRRSLEHKIYPYLLRGITPQHPHHVWGIDITYIRLSQGWLYLVAILDWFSRYVVAWELDQTLEMPFVLDCLERAFQTASPSILNSDQGSHFTSDSYLDQLRSRNIQISMDGKGRATDNIFTERLWRSLKWEEVYLHEYDSPRHARERIRDWFTFYNTKRPHQSLDYRTPWELLKKGASKKDKTKNTSF
;
A
#
# COMPACT_ATOMS: atom_id res chain seq x y z
N MET A 1 31.46 24.50 -30.95
CA MET A 1 31.19 25.95 -30.94
C MET A 1 31.40 26.42 -29.50
N VAL A 2 32.24 27.44 -29.27
CA VAL A 2 32.52 27.96 -27.92
C VAL A 2 31.29 28.78 -27.49
N PRO A 3 30.73 28.55 -26.27
CA PRO A 3 29.59 29.34 -25.79
C PRO A 3 29.92 30.82 -25.66
N SER A 4 28.97 31.71 -25.97
CA SER A 4 29.17 33.14 -25.79
C SER A 4 29.28 33.49 -24.29
N PRO A 5 29.87 34.64 -23.93
CA PRO A 5 29.93 35.10 -22.54
C PRO A 5 28.58 35.19 -21.88
N GLU A 6 27.55 35.61 -22.61
CA GLU A 6 26.14 35.67 -22.13
C GLU A 6 25.59 34.29 -21.87
N GLU A 7 25.91 33.31 -22.69
CA GLU A 7 25.49 31.93 -22.49
C GLU A 7 26.15 31.30 -21.26
N ILE A 8 27.42 31.63 -21.02
CA ILE A 8 28.13 31.17 -19.82
C ILE A 8 27.49 31.78 -18.57
N GLN A 9 27.19 33.06 -18.55
CA GLN A 9 26.51 33.72 -17.42
C GLN A 9 25.15 33.13 -17.15
N LEU A 10 24.35 32.86 -18.19
CA LEU A 10 23.06 32.22 -18.06
C LEU A 10 23.18 30.82 -17.41
N ARG A 11 24.13 30.02 -17.87
CA ARG A 11 24.38 28.67 -17.31
C ARG A 11 24.80 28.73 -15.85
N HIS A 12 25.73 29.63 -15.50
CA HIS A 12 26.14 29.86 -14.12
C HIS A 12 24.94 30.21 -13.24
N ARG A 13 24.07 31.11 -13.70
CA ARG A 13 22.87 31.50 -12.91
C ARG A 13 21.87 30.37 -12.77
N ILE A 14 21.69 29.55 -13.81
CA ILE A 14 20.86 28.32 -13.74
C ILE A 14 21.43 27.34 -12.72
N ASP A 15 22.74 27.15 -12.71
CA ASP A 15 23.43 26.24 -11.79
C ASP A 15 23.31 26.68 -10.31
N GLU A 16 23.49 27.97 -10.04
CA GLU A 16 23.28 28.54 -8.70
C GLU A 16 21.85 28.31 -8.20
N ILE A 17 20.84 28.58 -9.04
CA ILE A 17 19.43 28.35 -8.68
C ILE A 17 19.17 26.86 -8.45
N TYR A 18 19.74 25.99 -9.29
CA TYR A 18 19.57 24.56 -9.16
C TYR A 18 20.26 24.01 -7.89
N THR A 19 21.46 24.49 -7.59
CA THR A 19 22.18 24.08 -6.38
C THR A 19 21.42 24.47 -5.12
N ALA A 20 20.80 25.65 -5.10
CA ALA A 20 19.97 26.10 -3.99
C ALA A 20 18.61 25.35 -3.91
N HIS A 21 18.08 24.93 -5.06
CA HIS A 21 16.75 24.31 -5.17
C HIS A 21 16.75 23.16 -6.19
N PRO A 22 17.37 21.98 -5.86
CA PRO A 22 17.55 20.90 -6.82
C PRO A 22 16.25 20.27 -7.33
N TYR A 23 15.13 20.57 -6.71
CA TYR A 23 13.77 20.17 -7.11
C TYR A 23 13.10 21.16 -8.07
N TYR A 24 13.78 22.22 -8.54
CA TYR A 24 13.27 23.13 -9.53
C TYR A 24 13.56 22.62 -10.95
N GLY A 25 12.52 22.39 -11.72
CA GLY A 25 12.62 22.15 -13.16
C GLY A 25 12.65 23.45 -13.96
N SER A 26 12.87 23.35 -15.26
CA SER A 26 13.03 24.47 -16.19
C SER A 26 11.93 25.54 -16.11
N ARG A 27 10.68 25.18 -15.75
CA ARG A 27 9.58 26.16 -15.57
C ARG A 27 9.82 27.11 -14.41
N ARG A 28 10.24 26.59 -13.25
CA ARG A 28 10.48 27.40 -12.05
C ARG A 28 11.74 28.22 -12.20
N ILE A 29 12.81 27.65 -12.79
CA ILE A 29 14.06 28.36 -13.05
C ILE A 29 13.84 29.50 -14.02
N ALA A 30 13.12 29.29 -15.14
CA ALA A 30 12.78 30.37 -16.08
C ALA A 30 11.95 31.50 -15.42
N ALA A 31 11.03 31.15 -14.53
CA ALA A 31 10.23 32.13 -13.80
C ALA A 31 11.08 32.97 -12.82
N LEU A 32 12.08 32.38 -12.16
CA LEU A 32 13.01 33.10 -11.28
C LEU A 32 13.92 34.03 -12.09
N LEU A 33 14.55 33.51 -13.16
CA LEU A 33 15.38 34.31 -14.05
C LEU A 33 14.63 35.54 -14.58
N LYS A 34 13.37 35.38 -14.97
CA LYS A 34 12.53 36.49 -15.39
C LYS A 34 12.30 37.51 -14.27
N LYS A 35 12.14 37.11 -13.02
CA LYS A 35 12.04 38.02 -11.85
C LYS A 35 13.34 38.79 -11.59
N GLU A 36 14.48 38.18 -11.93
CA GLU A 36 15.81 38.80 -11.84
C GLU A 36 16.13 39.69 -13.03
N GLY A 37 15.20 39.90 -13.98
CA GLY A 37 15.38 40.72 -15.16
C GLY A 37 16.02 40.01 -16.35
N ILE A 38 16.31 38.68 -16.20
CA ILE A 38 16.90 37.89 -17.31
C ILE A 38 15.76 37.34 -18.17
N SER A 39 15.58 37.93 -19.37
CA SER A 39 14.55 37.51 -20.32
C SER A 39 14.96 36.24 -21.06
N VAL A 40 14.57 35.10 -20.53
CA VAL A 40 14.88 33.78 -21.12
C VAL A 40 13.63 32.88 -21.13
N GLY A 41 13.40 32.22 -22.27
CA GLY A 41 12.28 31.29 -22.42
C GLY A 41 12.58 29.93 -21.75
N ARG A 42 11.51 29.24 -21.34
CA ARG A 42 11.56 27.90 -20.71
C ARG A 42 12.38 26.90 -21.52
N ASP A 43 12.21 26.89 -22.85
CA ASP A 43 12.86 25.89 -23.71
C ASP A 43 14.38 26.09 -23.78
N ARG A 44 14.84 27.34 -23.73
CA ARG A 44 16.27 27.63 -23.63
C ARG A 44 16.84 27.19 -22.28
N VAL A 45 16.11 27.45 -21.18
CA VAL A 45 16.51 26.95 -19.84
C VAL A 45 16.54 25.43 -19.82
N ARG A 46 15.56 24.76 -20.42
CA ARG A 46 15.54 23.29 -20.50
C ARG A 46 16.71 22.73 -21.29
N THR A 47 17.08 23.37 -22.39
CA THR A 47 18.24 22.99 -23.21
C THR A 47 19.53 23.17 -22.44
N ALA A 48 19.72 24.31 -21.78
CA ALA A 48 20.89 24.58 -20.96
C ALA A 48 21.03 23.54 -19.79
N MET A 49 19.94 23.28 -19.08
CA MET A 49 19.92 22.25 -18.02
C MET A 49 20.35 20.87 -18.54
N ARG A 50 19.81 20.45 -19.70
CA ARG A 50 20.15 19.16 -20.31
C ARG A 50 21.62 19.10 -20.72
N GLU A 51 22.17 20.17 -21.28
CA GLU A 51 23.59 20.25 -21.68
C GLU A 51 24.52 20.25 -20.47
N MET A 52 24.12 20.80 -19.35
CA MET A 52 24.82 20.73 -18.07
C MET A 52 24.61 19.42 -17.32
N GLY A 53 23.77 18.49 -17.82
CA GLY A 53 23.48 17.23 -17.17
C GLY A 53 22.68 17.34 -15.87
N ILE A 54 21.92 18.45 -15.68
CA ILE A 54 21.13 18.70 -14.49
C ILE A 54 19.63 18.59 -14.79
N GLU A 55 18.90 17.95 -13.87
CA GLU A 55 17.45 17.77 -13.97
C GLU A 55 16.83 17.97 -12.58
N GLY A 56 15.67 18.63 -12.55
CA GLY A 56 14.95 18.82 -11.29
C GLY A 56 14.61 17.49 -10.64
N ILE A 57 15.00 17.32 -9.37
CA ILE A 57 14.67 16.12 -8.61
C ILE A 57 13.15 15.98 -8.55
N HIS A 58 12.63 14.90 -9.08
CA HIS A 58 11.24 14.52 -9.00
C HIS A 58 11.12 13.05 -8.58
N PRO A 59 9.99 12.62 -8.00
CA PRO A 59 9.73 11.21 -7.83
C PRO A 59 9.93 10.48 -9.16
N GLY A 60 10.70 9.39 -9.14
CA GLY A 60 10.91 8.54 -10.30
C GLY A 60 9.59 8.02 -10.89
N PRO A 61 9.64 7.30 -12.02
CA PRO A 61 8.45 6.69 -12.57
C PRO A 61 7.79 5.82 -11.51
N ASN A 62 6.46 5.91 -11.44
CA ASN A 62 5.68 5.09 -10.50
C ASN A 62 5.88 3.61 -10.88
N LEU A 63 6.70 2.90 -10.12
CA LEU A 63 7.00 1.48 -10.32
C LEU A 63 5.79 0.58 -10.07
N SER A 64 4.74 1.11 -9.43
CA SER A 64 3.43 0.47 -9.29
C SER A 64 2.56 0.62 -10.53
N ARG A 65 3.09 1.00 -11.69
CA ARG A 65 2.33 1.00 -12.93
C ARG A 65 1.97 -0.44 -13.27
N ARG A 66 0.68 -0.68 -13.20
CA ARG A 66 0.03 -1.90 -13.63
C ARG A 66 0.44 -2.28 -15.07
N SER A 67 0.78 -3.54 -15.31
CA SER A 67 0.82 -4.08 -16.66
C SER A 67 -0.57 -4.03 -17.28
N LEU A 68 -0.70 -3.51 -18.51
CA LEU A 68 -1.96 -3.47 -19.25
C LEU A 68 -2.49 -4.86 -19.62
N GLU A 69 -1.66 -5.89 -19.51
CA GLU A 69 -1.97 -7.30 -19.79
C GLU A 69 -2.65 -8.01 -18.60
N HIS A 70 -2.61 -7.41 -17.39
CA HIS A 70 -3.19 -8.05 -16.21
C HIS A 70 -4.71 -7.94 -16.20
N LYS A 71 -5.38 -9.07 -15.96
CA LYS A 71 -6.82 -9.18 -15.86
C LYS A 71 -7.33 -8.49 -14.60
N ILE A 72 -8.26 -7.53 -14.76
CA ILE A 72 -8.97 -6.92 -13.63
C ILE A 72 -10.26 -7.64 -13.37
N TYR A 73 -10.56 -7.81 -12.09
CA TYR A 73 -11.84 -8.33 -11.63
C TYR A 73 -12.77 -7.19 -11.20
N PRO A 74 -14.08 -7.37 -11.34
CA PRO A 74 -15.04 -6.37 -10.89
C PRO A 74 -15.06 -6.25 -9.37
N TYR A 75 -15.46 -5.07 -8.87
CA TYR A 75 -15.74 -4.88 -7.45
C TYR A 75 -17.10 -5.53 -7.11
N LEU A 76 -17.07 -6.59 -6.30
CA LEU A 76 -18.24 -7.38 -5.97
C LEU A 76 -18.98 -6.91 -4.71
N LEU A 77 -18.38 -5.99 -3.93
CA LEU A 77 -18.81 -5.70 -2.55
C LEU A 77 -19.76 -4.50 -2.42
N ARG A 78 -20.24 -3.93 -3.54
CA ARG A 78 -21.19 -2.83 -3.50
C ARG A 78 -22.51 -3.28 -2.83
N GLY A 79 -22.84 -2.67 -1.69
CA GLY A 79 -24.05 -2.99 -0.92
C GLY A 79 -23.98 -4.31 -0.15
N ILE A 80 -22.83 -5.00 -0.16
CA ILE A 80 -22.63 -6.21 0.62
C ILE A 80 -22.14 -5.85 2.01
N THR A 81 -22.90 -6.28 3.02
CA THR A 81 -22.45 -6.30 4.41
C THR A 81 -21.99 -7.71 4.76
N PRO A 82 -20.76 -7.90 5.27
CA PRO A 82 -20.30 -9.22 5.71
C PRO A 82 -21.25 -9.82 6.76
N GLN A 83 -21.73 -11.05 6.52
CA GLN A 83 -22.79 -11.67 7.35
C GLN A 83 -22.25 -12.63 8.42
N HIS A 84 -21.07 -13.18 8.21
CA HIS A 84 -20.43 -14.17 9.07
C HIS A 84 -18.90 -14.12 8.90
N PRO A 85 -18.12 -14.71 9.83
CA PRO A 85 -16.69 -14.90 9.65
C PRO A 85 -16.36 -15.59 8.32
N HIS A 86 -15.31 -15.15 7.69
CA HIS A 86 -14.81 -15.68 6.41
C HIS A 86 -15.79 -15.47 5.23
N HIS A 87 -16.77 -14.57 5.34
CA HIS A 87 -17.56 -14.15 4.19
C HIS A 87 -16.74 -13.31 3.22
N VAL A 88 -16.10 -12.26 3.71
CA VAL A 88 -15.24 -11.37 2.93
C VAL A 88 -13.93 -11.17 3.65
N TRP A 89 -12.82 -11.41 2.96
CA TRP A 89 -11.51 -10.97 3.40
C TRP A 89 -11.01 -9.80 2.55
N GLY A 90 -10.25 -8.91 3.16
CA GLY A 90 -9.48 -7.89 2.45
C GLY A 90 -7.99 -8.16 2.62
N ILE A 91 -7.23 -8.02 1.55
CA ILE A 91 -5.77 -8.07 1.56
C ILE A 91 -5.22 -6.76 1.05
N ASP A 92 -4.14 -6.28 1.66
CA ASP A 92 -3.46 -5.06 1.24
C ASP A 92 -2.03 -5.04 1.77
N ILE A 93 -1.20 -4.17 1.18
CA ILE A 93 0.21 -4.00 1.53
C ILE A 93 0.42 -2.57 2.03
N THR A 94 1.17 -2.44 3.14
CA THR A 94 1.62 -1.15 3.64
C THR A 94 3.12 -1.13 3.88
N TYR A 95 3.67 0.08 4.03
CA TYR A 95 5.09 0.33 4.26
C TYR A 95 5.33 0.62 5.74
N ILE A 96 6.35 0.00 6.31
CA ILE A 96 6.82 0.21 7.66
C ILE A 96 8.21 0.84 7.58
N ARG A 97 8.37 2.01 8.19
CA ARG A 97 9.65 2.72 8.19
C ARG A 97 10.58 2.11 9.23
N LEU A 98 11.83 1.88 8.84
CA LEU A 98 12.95 1.64 9.74
C LEU A 98 13.80 2.90 9.90
N SER A 99 14.74 2.89 10.82
CA SER A 99 15.80 3.91 10.94
C SER A 99 16.56 4.05 9.61
N GLN A 100 16.81 2.92 8.95
CA GLN A 100 17.40 2.87 7.61
C GLN A 100 16.55 1.98 6.70
N GLY A 101 15.81 2.61 5.77
CA GLY A 101 15.02 1.90 4.76
C GLY A 101 13.57 1.62 5.18
N TRP A 102 12.98 0.62 4.54
CA TRP A 102 11.58 0.28 4.63
C TRP A 102 11.39 -1.23 4.69
N LEU A 103 10.32 -1.64 5.37
CA LEU A 103 9.76 -2.98 5.27
C LEU A 103 8.40 -2.91 4.61
N TYR A 104 7.99 -4.02 4.03
CA TYR A 104 6.68 -4.21 3.41
C TYR A 104 5.89 -5.16 4.29
N LEU A 105 4.69 -4.75 4.63
CA LEU A 105 3.78 -5.53 5.45
C LEU A 105 2.52 -5.83 4.66
N VAL A 106 2.24 -7.10 4.40
CA VAL A 106 0.95 -7.57 3.88
C VAL A 106 0.11 -8.13 5.03
N ALA A 107 -1.19 -7.87 5.01
CA ALA A 107 -2.12 -8.51 5.95
C ALA A 107 -3.44 -8.86 5.30
N ILE A 108 -4.07 -9.91 5.82
CA ILE A 108 -5.39 -10.38 5.45
C ILE A 108 -6.33 -10.16 6.63
N LEU A 109 -7.37 -9.38 6.40
CA LEU A 109 -8.36 -8.98 7.40
C LEU A 109 -9.71 -9.60 7.09
N ASP A 110 -10.32 -10.30 8.03
CA ASP A 110 -11.72 -10.69 7.96
C ASP A 110 -12.62 -9.47 8.19
N TRP A 111 -13.45 -9.12 7.22
CA TRP A 111 -14.27 -7.91 7.28
C TRP A 111 -15.45 -8.02 8.24
N PHE A 112 -15.90 -9.23 8.59
CA PHE A 112 -16.96 -9.41 9.57
C PHE A 112 -16.45 -9.17 10.99
N SER A 113 -15.41 -9.89 11.39
CA SER A 113 -14.88 -9.86 12.75
C SER A 113 -13.81 -8.80 12.99
N ARG A 114 -13.23 -8.23 11.93
CA ARG A 114 -12.00 -7.40 11.94
C ARG A 114 -10.77 -8.18 12.39
N TYR A 115 -10.81 -9.49 12.42
CA TYR A 115 -9.69 -10.34 12.80
C TYR A 115 -8.63 -10.35 11.69
N VAL A 116 -7.39 -10.10 12.06
CA VAL A 116 -6.24 -10.26 11.15
C VAL A 116 -5.93 -11.74 11.08
N VAL A 117 -6.29 -12.37 9.95
CA VAL A 117 -6.20 -13.82 9.72
C VAL A 117 -4.75 -14.25 9.54
N ALA A 118 -4.01 -13.49 8.74
CA ALA A 118 -2.58 -13.68 8.50
C ALA A 118 -1.91 -12.36 8.18
N TRP A 119 -0.61 -12.31 8.37
CA TRP A 119 0.24 -11.19 7.95
C TRP A 119 1.67 -11.68 7.68
N GLU A 120 2.40 -10.95 6.86
CA GLU A 120 3.83 -11.19 6.59
C GLU A 120 4.56 -9.86 6.45
N LEU A 121 5.82 -9.85 6.88
CA LEU A 121 6.71 -8.68 6.82
C LEU A 121 7.98 -9.05 6.06
N ASP A 122 8.35 -8.26 5.05
CA ASP A 122 9.55 -8.51 4.26
C ASP A 122 10.33 -7.22 3.98
N GLN A 123 11.59 -7.36 3.60
CA GLN A 123 12.47 -6.27 3.18
C GLN A 123 12.32 -5.98 1.67
N THR A 124 11.74 -6.91 0.92
CA THR A 124 11.50 -6.80 -0.51
C THR A 124 10.01 -6.79 -0.81
N LEU A 125 9.62 -6.09 -1.89
CA LEU A 125 8.24 -6.07 -2.37
C LEU A 125 8.08 -7.11 -3.49
N GLU A 126 8.42 -8.37 -3.20
CA GLU A 126 8.33 -9.47 -4.15
C GLU A 126 7.11 -10.35 -3.89
N MET A 127 6.71 -11.15 -4.91
CA MET A 127 5.53 -12.03 -4.79
C MET A 127 5.57 -13.06 -3.65
N PRO A 128 6.72 -13.70 -3.33
CA PRO A 128 6.75 -14.77 -2.33
C PRO A 128 6.09 -14.38 -1.00
N PHE A 129 6.38 -13.18 -0.46
CA PHE A 129 5.82 -12.78 0.85
C PHE A 129 4.29 -12.63 0.84
N VAL A 130 3.69 -12.28 -0.30
CA VAL A 130 2.23 -12.21 -0.47
C VAL A 130 1.64 -13.62 -0.51
N LEU A 131 2.29 -14.53 -1.26
CA LEU A 131 1.85 -15.93 -1.37
C LEU A 131 1.97 -16.66 -0.03
N ASP A 132 3.05 -16.45 0.73
CA ASP A 132 3.25 -17.02 2.06
C ASP A 132 2.17 -16.55 3.05
N CYS A 133 1.78 -15.27 2.95
CA CYS A 133 0.69 -14.72 3.75
C CYS A 133 -0.65 -15.40 3.40
N LEU A 134 -0.95 -15.58 2.10
CA LEU A 134 -2.14 -16.28 1.64
C LEU A 134 -2.17 -17.73 2.11
N GLU A 135 -1.06 -18.46 1.94
CA GLU A 135 -0.98 -19.87 2.34
C GLU A 135 -1.24 -20.05 3.82
N ARG A 136 -0.64 -19.22 4.67
CA ARG A 136 -0.91 -19.24 6.11
C ARG A 136 -2.35 -18.91 6.45
N ALA A 137 -2.98 -17.96 5.73
CA ALA A 137 -4.39 -17.65 5.93
C ALA A 137 -5.27 -18.86 5.57
N PHE A 138 -4.97 -19.54 4.46
CA PHE A 138 -5.73 -20.70 3.99
C PHE A 138 -5.56 -21.95 4.85
N GLN A 139 -4.50 -22.05 5.63
CA GLN A 139 -4.39 -23.10 6.66
C GLN A 139 -5.44 -22.93 7.78
N THR A 140 -5.93 -21.70 7.99
CA THR A 140 -6.94 -21.42 9.02
C THR A 140 -8.35 -21.57 8.47
N ALA A 141 -8.65 -20.95 7.31
CA ALA A 141 -9.95 -20.96 6.67
C ALA A 141 -9.84 -20.46 5.21
N SER A 142 -10.94 -20.52 4.46
CA SER A 142 -11.07 -19.88 3.14
C SER A 142 -12.24 -18.92 3.13
N PRO A 143 -12.10 -17.71 2.56
CA PRO A 143 -13.21 -16.78 2.43
C PRO A 143 -14.11 -17.13 1.25
N SER A 144 -15.33 -16.62 1.25
CA SER A 144 -16.17 -16.65 0.05
C SER A 144 -15.68 -15.65 -1.01
N ILE A 145 -15.27 -14.47 -0.56
CA ILE A 145 -14.77 -13.39 -1.42
C ILE A 145 -13.46 -12.86 -0.84
N LEU A 146 -12.45 -12.66 -1.69
CA LEU A 146 -11.23 -11.94 -1.33
C LEU A 146 -11.14 -10.64 -2.14
N ASN A 147 -11.04 -9.52 -1.44
CA ASN A 147 -10.94 -8.18 -2.01
C ASN A 147 -9.50 -7.65 -1.90
N SER A 148 -9.00 -7.05 -2.98
CA SER A 148 -7.70 -6.40 -3.04
C SER A 148 -7.79 -5.11 -3.87
N ASP A 149 -6.73 -4.32 -3.88
CA ASP A 149 -6.56 -3.30 -4.89
C ASP A 149 -6.16 -3.90 -6.26
N GLN A 150 -5.91 -3.05 -7.25
CA GLN A 150 -5.47 -3.44 -8.59
C GLN A 150 -3.93 -3.42 -8.73
N GLY A 151 -3.19 -3.53 -7.64
CA GLY A 151 -1.73 -3.57 -7.64
C GLY A 151 -1.16 -4.77 -8.41
N SER A 152 0.09 -4.66 -8.85
CA SER A 152 0.75 -5.70 -9.65
C SER A 152 0.80 -7.07 -8.96
N HIS A 153 0.92 -7.09 -7.63
CA HIS A 153 0.91 -8.31 -6.83
C HIS A 153 -0.43 -9.04 -6.92
N PHE A 154 -1.54 -8.29 -6.80
CA PHE A 154 -2.89 -8.85 -6.75
C PHE A 154 -3.50 -9.12 -8.13
N THR A 155 -2.83 -8.66 -9.20
CA THR A 155 -3.21 -8.95 -10.59
C THR A 155 -2.31 -10.00 -11.24
N SER A 156 -1.31 -10.53 -10.53
CA SER A 156 -0.41 -11.59 -11.01
C SER A 156 -1.12 -12.93 -11.13
N ASP A 157 -0.72 -13.74 -12.11
CA ASP A 157 -1.32 -15.07 -12.29
C ASP A 157 -1.09 -15.97 -11.08
N SER A 158 0.09 -15.93 -10.45
CA SER A 158 0.40 -16.72 -9.26
C SER A 158 -0.55 -16.43 -8.08
N TYR A 159 -0.92 -15.17 -7.86
CA TYR A 159 -1.91 -14.78 -6.86
C TYR A 159 -3.33 -15.23 -7.27
N LEU A 160 -3.73 -14.94 -8.50
CA LEU A 160 -5.06 -15.26 -9.00
C LEU A 160 -5.33 -16.78 -9.04
N ASP A 161 -4.33 -17.58 -9.37
CA ASP A 161 -4.44 -19.05 -9.43
C ASP A 161 -4.61 -19.65 -8.02
N GLN A 162 -3.99 -19.07 -6.99
CA GLN A 162 -4.25 -19.47 -5.61
C GLN A 162 -5.71 -19.29 -5.21
N LEU A 163 -6.36 -18.24 -5.67
CA LEU A 163 -7.78 -17.98 -5.39
C LEU A 163 -8.72 -18.85 -6.22
N ARG A 164 -8.42 -18.98 -7.52
CA ARG A 164 -9.21 -19.80 -8.47
C ARG A 164 -9.23 -21.26 -8.05
N SER A 165 -8.07 -21.82 -7.69
CA SER A 165 -7.95 -23.23 -7.26
C SER A 165 -8.78 -23.56 -6.02
N ARG A 166 -9.14 -22.54 -5.23
CA ARG A 166 -9.96 -22.66 -4.02
C ARG A 166 -11.41 -22.19 -4.20
N ASN A 167 -11.81 -21.88 -5.45
CA ASN A 167 -13.15 -21.34 -5.78
C ASN A 167 -13.50 -20.06 -5.00
N ILE A 168 -12.50 -19.22 -4.68
CA ILE A 168 -12.71 -17.95 -4.00
C ILE A 168 -13.09 -16.90 -5.04
N GLN A 169 -14.17 -16.16 -4.78
CA GLN A 169 -14.57 -15.05 -5.64
C GLN A 169 -13.57 -13.88 -5.50
N ILE A 170 -13.06 -13.40 -6.63
CA ILE A 170 -12.08 -12.34 -6.69
C ILE A 170 -12.79 -11.01 -6.86
N SER A 171 -12.56 -10.08 -5.94
CA SER A 171 -13.04 -8.71 -6.00
C SER A 171 -11.85 -7.75 -6.02
N MET A 172 -11.93 -6.70 -6.84
CA MET A 172 -10.89 -5.67 -6.89
C MET A 172 -11.50 -4.29 -6.75
N ASP A 173 -10.86 -3.43 -5.97
CA ASP A 173 -11.27 -2.05 -5.75
C ASP A 173 -11.34 -1.28 -7.07
N GLY A 174 -12.31 -0.39 -7.19
CA GLY A 174 -12.40 0.52 -8.32
C GLY A 174 -11.25 1.54 -8.29
N LYS A 175 -10.71 1.90 -9.45
CA LYS A 175 -9.63 2.89 -9.55
C LYS A 175 -10.06 4.22 -8.91
N GLY A 176 -9.31 4.67 -7.90
CA GLY A 176 -9.55 5.94 -7.21
C GLY A 176 -10.71 5.93 -6.19
N ARG A 177 -11.19 4.75 -5.77
CA ARG A 177 -12.25 4.60 -4.76
C ARG A 177 -11.66 4.13 -3.43
N ALA A 178 -11.18 5.06 -2.63
CA ALA A 178 -10.63 4.78 -1.29
C ALA A 178 -11.64 4.09 -0.34
N THR A 179 -12.93 4.21 -0.59
CA THR A 179 -13.98 3.60 0.24
C THR A 179 -14.14 2.09 0.04
N ASP A 180 -13.60 1.54 -1.04
CA ASP A 180 -13.79 0.13 -1.40
C ASP A 180 -12.99 -0.82 -0.49
N ASN A 181 -11.94 -0.34 0.20
CA ASN A 181 -11.12 -1.11 1.16
C ASN A 181 -10.99 -0.45 2.55
N ILE A 182 -12.02 0.26 2.96
CA ILE A 182 -12.03 1.08 4.18
C ILE A 182 -11.63 0.30 5.45
N PHE A 183 -11.89 -1.01 5.52
CA PHE A 183 -11.58 -1.82 6.71
C PHE A 183 -10.09 -2.09 6.83
N THR A 184 -9.41 -2.36 5.73
CA THR A 184 -7.97 -2.58 5.70
C THR A 184 -7.20 -1.26 5.87
N GLU A 185 -7.69 -0.18 5.26
CA GLU A 185 -7.14 1.17 5.49
C GLU A 185 -7.22 1.57 6.97
N ARG A 186 -8.34 1.25 7.62
CA ARG A 186 -8.50 1.51 9.06
C ARG A 186 -7.57 0.64 9.92
N LEU A 187 -7.29 -0.61 9.52
CA LEU A 187 -6.28 -1.45 10.16
C LEU A 187 -4.91 -0.78 10.10
N TRP A 188 -4.50 -0.31 8.91
CA TRP A 188 -3.21 0.37 8.74
C TRP A 188 -3.12 1.65 9.57
N ARG A 189 -4.19 2.42 9.61
CA ARG A 189 -4.24 3.61 10.46
C ARG A 189 -4.03 3.24 11.93
N SER A 190 -4.71 2.21 12.44
CA SER A 190 -4.55 1.77 13.81
C SER A 190 -3.13 1.29 14.09
N LEU A 191 -2.56 0.43 13.25
CA LEU A 191 -1.19 -0.05 13.39
C LEU A 191 -0.19 1.11 13.40
N LYS A 192 -0.32 2.05 12.46
CA LYS A 192 0.62 3.16 12.35
C LYS A 192 0.57 4.08 13.57
N TRP A 193 -0.62 4.42 14.04
CA TRP A 193 -0.77 5.32 15.19
C TRP A 193 -0.52 4.66 16.54
N GLU A 194 -0.79 3.37 16.69
CA GLU A 194 -0.69 2.67 17.97
C GLU A 194 0.63 1.94 18.16
N GLU A 195 1.40 1.71 17.10
CA GLU A 195 2.67 0.99 17.15
C GLU A 195 3.78 1.70 16.37
N VAL A 196 3.62 1.90 15.04
CA VAL A 196 4.73 2.30 14.17
C VAL A 196 5.25 3.71 14.47
N TYR A 197 4.38 4.68 14.74
CA TYR A 197 4.77 6.06 15.01
C TYR A 197 5.23 6.29 16.46
N LEU A 198 5.00 5.33 17.34
CA LEU A 198 5.41 5.40 18.73
C LEU A 198 6.77 4.76 18.99
N HIS A 199 7.31 4.01 18.03
CA HIS A 199 8.52 3.24 18.20
C HIS A 199 9.46 3.39 17.01
N GLU A 200 10.76 3.41 17.30
CA GLU A 200 11.82 3.25 16.31
C GLU A 200 12.24 1.78 16.27
N TYR A 201 12.38 1.24 15.08
CA TYR A 201 12.79 -0.15 14.89
C TYR A 201 14.26 -0.19 14.48
N ASP A 202 15.09 -0.80 15.33
CA ASP A 202 16.54 -0.91 15.12
C ASP A 202 16.90 -1.92 14.03
N SER A 203 15.99 -2.87 13.77
CA SER A 203 16.23 -3.95 12.80
C SER A 203 14.90 -4.53 12.27
N PRO A 204 14.94 -5.22 11.12
CA PRO A 204 13.78 -5.98 10.61
C PRO A 204 13.24 -7.01 11.61
N ARG A 205 14.12 -7.65 12.38
CA ARG A 205 13.72 -8.59 13.43
C ARG A 205 12.95 -7.90 14.55
N HIS A 206 13.45 -6.79 15.06
CA HIS A 206 12.80 -5.99 16.10
C HIS A 206 11.42 -5.52 15.62
N ALA A 207 11.32 -4.99 14.40
CA ALA A 207 10.03 -4.61 13.80
C ALA A 207 9.05 -5.79 13.73
N ARG A 208 9.52 -6.97 13.31
CA ARG A 208 8.68 -8.18 13.22
C ARG A 208 8.17 -8.63 14.61
N GLU A 209 8.98 -8.59 15.63
CA GLU A 209 8.58 -8.95 16.98
C GLU A 209 7.53 -7.99 17.53
N ARG A 210 7.74 -6.68 17.38
CA ARG A 210 6.81 -5.64 17.80
C ARG A 210 5.46 -5.72 17.08
N ILE A 211 5.49 -5.85 15.75
CA ILE A 211 4.28 -5.94 14.91
C ILE A 211 3.50 -7.22 15.23
N ARG A 212 4.17 -8.35 15.48
CA ARG A 212 3.54 -9.59 15.93
C ARG A 212 2.79 -9.38 17.24
N ASP A 213 3.43 -8.75 18.21
CA ASP A 213 2.84 -8.50 19.52
C ASP A 213 1.65 -7.54 19.43
N TRP A 214 1.75 -6.52 18.55
CA TRP A 214 0.63 -5.63 18.26
C TRP A 214 -0.54 -6.35 17.57
N PHE A 215 -0.32 -7.20 16.59
CA PHE A 215 -1.40 -7.97 15.97
C PHE A 215 -2.05 -8.95 16.94
N THR A 216 -1.26 -9.54 17.84
CA THR A 216 -1.78 -10.36 18.92
C THR A 216 -2.69 -9.56 19.84
N PHE A 217 -2.25 -8.38 20.28
CA PHE A 217 -3.05 -7.45 21.08
C PHE A 217 -4.30 -6.99 20.32
N TYR A 218 -4.16 -6.58 19.05
CA TYR A 218 -5.26 -6.14 18.19
C TYR A 218 -6.35 -7.20 18.08
N ASN A 219 -5.98 -8.44 17.84
CA ASN A 219 -6.92 -9.54 17.66
C ASN A 219 -7.60 -9.99 18.96
N THR A 220 -6.87 -9.98 20.09
CA THR A 220 -7.33 -10.70 21.30
C THR A 220 -7.67 -9.81 22.48
N LYS A 221 -7.18 -8.58 22.52
CA LYS A 221 -7.31 -7.71 23.69
C LYS A 221 -7.87 -6.32 23.37
N ARG A 222 -7.61 -5.80 22.16
CA ARG A 222 -8.01 -4.47 21.78
C ARG A 222 -9.54 -4.38 21.60
N PRO A 223 -10.26 -3.50 22.36
CA PRO A 223 -11.67 -3.30 22.16
C PRO A 223 -11.92 -2.48 20.88
N HIS A 224 -12.89 -2.86 20.07
CA HIS A 224 -13.28 -2.17 18.85
C HIS A 224 -14.66 -1.54 18.98
N GLN A 225 -14.73 -0.24 18.86
CA GLN A 225 -16.01 0.50 18.93
C GLN A 225 -17.05 -0.01 17.91
N SER A 226 -16.61 -0.28 16.67
CA SER A 226 -17.48 -0.81 15.62
C SER A 226 -17.96 -2.26 15.86
N LEU A 227 -17.47 -2.91 16.88
CA LEU A 227 -17.81 -4.27 17.30
C LEU A 227 -18.46 -4.28 18.72
N ASP A 228 -19.06 -3.18 19.13
CA ASP A 228 -19.62 -2.98 20.48
C ASP A 228 -18.57 -3.25 21.56
N TYR A 229 -17.34 -2.73 21.36
CA TYR A 229 -16.18 -2.90 22.24
C TYR A 229 -15.72 -4.34 22.46
N ARG A 230 -16.19 -5.28 21.66
CA ARG A 230 -15.65 -6.64 21.63
C ARG A 230 -14.36 -6.71 20.86
N THR A 231 -13.58 -7.76 21.13
CA THR A 231 -12.36 -8.04 20.37
C THR A 231 -12.69 -8.76 19.04
N PRO A 232 -11.84 -8.65 18.02
CA PRO A 232 -11.98 -9.43 16.79
C PRO A 232 -12.11 -10.93 17.02
N TRP A 233 -11.33 -11.46 17.95
CA TRP A 233 -11.35 -12.89 18.32
C TRP A 233 -12.70 -13.35 18.88
N GLU A 234 -13.32 -12.56 19.73
CA GLU A 234 -14.65 -12.89 20.29
C GLU A 234 -15.72 -13.02 19.20
N LEU A 235 -15.66 -12.15 18.18
CA LEU A 235 -16.61 -12.21 17.08
C LEU A 235 -16.30 -13.35 16.11
N LEU A 236 -15.04 -13.63 15.85
CA LEU A 236 -14.64 -14.75 15.01
C LEU A 236 -15.18 -16.06 15.61
N LYS A 237 -14.99 -16.29 16.91
CA LYS A 237 -15.49 -17.48 17.63
C LYS A 237 -17.01 -17.59 17.65
N LYS A 238 -17.72 -16.50 17.94
CA LYS A 238 -19.19 -16.52 17.99
C LYS A 238 -19.83 -16.87 16.65
N GLY A 239 -19.22 -16.43 15.55
CA GLY A 239 -19.70 -16.73 14.21
C GLY A 239 -19.48 -18.20 13.82
N ALA A 240 -18.39 -18.81 14.28
CA ALA A 240 -18.13 -20.25 14.09
C ALA A 240 -19.20 -21.12 14.80
N SER A 241 -19.53 -20.79 16.06
CA SER A 241 -20.54 -21.54 16.83
C SER A 241 -21.96 -21.48 16.28
N LYS A 242 -22.30 -20.45 15.48
CA LYS A 242 -23.63 -20.37 14.83
C LYS A 242 -23.73 -21.27 13.59
N LYS A 243 -22.62 -21.47 12.85
CA LYS A 243 -22.59 -22.36 11.68
C LYS A 243 -22.80 -23.84 12.07
N ASP A 244 -22.30 -24.28 13.22
CA ASP A 244 -22.47 -25.66 13.69
C ASP A 244 -23.92 -25.96 14.11
N LYS A 245 -24.63 -24.98 14.66
CA LYS A 245 -26.05 -25.16 15.05
C LYS A 245 -27.02 -25.24 13.89
N THR A 246 -26.72 -24.59 12.77
CA THR A 246 -27.55 -24.61 11.55
C THR A 246 -27.36 -25.90 10.72
N LYS A 247 -26.26 -26.59 10.85
CA LYS A 247 -26.04 -27.89 10.19
C LYS A 247 -26.72 -29.07 10.91
N ASN A 248 -27.04 -28.93 12.20
CA ASN A 248 -27.67 -29.98 13.00
C ASN A 248 -29.21 -29.90 13.04
N THR A 249 -29.84 -28.98 12.29
CA THR A 249 -31.32 -28.81 12.27
C THR A 249 -31.93 -29.23 10.93
N SER A 250 -31.18 -29.93 10.10
CA SER A 250 -31.69 -30.49 8.82
C SER A 250 -31.59 -32.01 8.88
N PHE A 251 -32.51 -32.63 9.63
CA PHE A 251 -32.92 -34.03 9.53
C PHE A 251 -34.44 -34.09 9.53
#